data_e564e0848548d8ecfff5985c7a879287
#
_entry.id   e564e0848548d8ecfff5985c7a879287
#
_cell.length_a   1.000
_cell.length_b   1.000
_cell.length_c   1.000
_cell.angle_alpha   90.00
_cell.angle_beta   90.00
_cell.angle_gamma   90.00
#
_symmetry.space_group_name_H-M   'P 1'
#
loop_
_entity.id
_entity.type
_entity.pdbx_description
1 polymer ?
#
loop_
_entity_poly.entity_id
_entity_poly.type
_entity_poly.pdbx_seq_one_letter_code
_entity_poly.pdbx_strand_id
1 'polypeptide(L)'
;MQLRVARHTDRLDELVRFYRDGLGLPEIGRFEDHEGYDGVFLAVPGTDAHLEFTGGGTHEPPAPHPETLLVLYLGNHDTVASVCDRLGAEPVEAANPYWDRNGVTILDPDGFRVVLVPRGWPG
;
A
#
# COMPACT_ATOMS: atom_id res chain seq x y z
N MET A 1 1.97 14.73 16.26
CA MET A 1 2.56 14.56 14.93
C MET A 1 1.65 13.67 14.10
N GLN A 2 1.44 14.02 12.84
CA GLN A 2 0.63 13.22 11.93
C GLN A 2 1.46 12.95 10.67
N LEU A 3 1.43 11.71 10.18
CA LEU A 3 2.24 11.31 9.03
C LEU A 3 1.38 11.12 7.79
N ARG A 4 1.79 11.73 6.70
CA ARG A 4 1.30 11.43 5.35
C ARG A 4 2.46 10.91 4.53
N VAL A 5 2.24 9.81 3.81
CA VAL A 5 3.15 9.36 2.77
C VAL A 5 2.43 9.53 1.43
N ALA A 6 3.04 10.27 0.52
CA ALA A 6 2.45 10.54 -0.79
C ALA A 6 3.23 9.84 -1.89
N ARG A 7 2.53 9.32 -2.87
CA ARG A 7 3.15 8.70 -4.03
C ARG A 7 2.35 9.00 -5.29
N HIS A 8 3.06 9.33 -6.35
CA HIS A 8 2.47 9.55 -7.66
C HIS A 8 2.27 8.22 -8.39
N THR A 9 1.24 8.14 -9.23
CA THR A 9 0.95 6.96 -10.04
C THR A 9 0.30 7.38 -11.36
N ASP A 10 0.51 6.60 -12.39
CA ASP A 10 -0.21 6.76 -13.66
C ASP A 10 -1.39 5.77 -13.79
N ARG A 11 -1.72 5.07 -12.69
CA ARG A 11 -2.84 4.12 -12.62
C ARG A 11 -3.61 4.26 -11.30
N LEU A 12 -4.10 5.47 -11.05
CA LEU A 12 -4.72 5.84 -9.77
C LEU A 12 -5.88 4.91 -9.37
N ASP A 13 -6.78 4.60 -10.32
CA ASP A 13 -7.94 3.77 -10.01
C ASP A 13 -7.55 2.36 -9.60
N GLU A 14 -6.57 1.76 -10.26
CA GLU A 14 -6.07 0.43 -9.91
C GLU A 14 -5.41 0.43 -8.54
N LEU A 15 -4.63 1.48 -8.25
CA LEU A 15 -3.93 1.61 -6.98
C LEU A 15 -4.92 1.79 -5.83
N VAL A 16 -5.96 2.59 -6.03
CA VAL A 16 -7.01 2.78 -5.03
C VAL A 16 -7.76 1.47 -4.77
N ARG A 17 -8.10 0.71 -5.81
CA ARG A 17 -8.72 -0.61 -5.61
C ARG A 17 -7.84 -1.55 -4.80
N PHE A 18 -6.55 -1.54 -5.05
CA PHE A 18 -5.60 -2.38 -4.30
C PHE A 18 -5.56 -2.00 -2.81
N TYR A 19 -5.37 -0.73 -2.52
CA TYR A 19 -5.18 -0.28 -1.13
C TYR A 19 -6.48 -0.11 -0.36
N ARG A 20 -7.54 0.39 -1.00
CA ARG A 20 -8.83 0.59 -0.32
C ARG A 20 -9.63 -0.70 -0.26
N ASP A 21 -9.87 -1.32 -1.41
CA ASP A 21 -10.77 -2.48 -1.48
C ASP A 21 -10.04 -3.77 -1.10
N GLY A 22 -8.79 -3.91 -1.48
CA GLY A 22 -7.98 -5.08 -1.18
C GLY A 22 -7.40 -5.07 0.23
N LEU A 23 -6.63 -4.05 0.57
CA LEU A 23 -5.99 -3.93 1.89
C LEU A 23 -6.92 -3.39 2.98
N GLY A 24 -8.02 -2.76 2.61
CA GLY A 24 -8.99 -2.26 3.58
C GLY A 24 -8.63 -0.91 4.18
N LEU A 25 -7.89 -0.06 3.46
CA LEU A 25 -7.57 1.28 3.92
C LEU A 25 -8.71 2.24 3.53
N PRO A 26 -9.50 2.76 4.50
CA PRO A 26 -10.66 3.59 4.16
C PRO A 26 -10.28 4.89 3.44
N GLU A 27 -11.05 5.25 2.43
CA GLU A 27 -10.91 6.55 1.78
C GLU A 27 -11.45 7.64 2.70
N ILE A 28 -10.61 8.65 2.96
CA ILE A 28 -10.95 9.77 3.85
C ILE A 28 -11.04 11.10 3.12
N GLY A 29 -10.75 11.13 1.84
CA GLY A 29 -10.87 12.32 1.01
C GLY A 29 -10.36 12.07 -0.40
N ARG A 30 -10.72 12.97 -1.29
CA ARG A 30 -10.20 12.98 -2.66
C ARG A 30 -10.32 14.37 -3.26
N PHE A 31 -9.56 14.62 -4.28
CA PHE A 31 -9.71 15.81 -5.12
C PHE A 31 -9.55 15.43 -6.59
N GLU A 32 -10.18 16.19 -7.46
CA GLU A 32 -10.12 15.97 -8.89
C GLU A 32 -9.79 17.27 -9.60
N ASP A 33 -8.96 17.16 -10.62
CA ASP A 33 -8.58 18.26 -11.51
C ASP A 33 -8.17 19.54 -10.76
N HIS A 34 -7.35 19.36 -9.72
CA HIS A 34 -6.75 20.48 -9.00
C HIS A 34 -5.38 20.76 -9.59
N GLU A 35 -5.27 21.81 -10.37
CA GLU A 35 -4.05 22.17 -11.09
C GLU A 35 -3.49 21.01 -11.93
N GLY A 36 -4.39 20.20 -12.51
CA GLY A 36 -4.03 19.07 -13.35
C GLY A 36 -3.78 17.77 -12.61
N TYR A 37 -4.03 17.72 -11.29
CA TYR A 37 -3.84 16.52 -10.48
C TYR A 37 -5.15 16.00 -9.92
N ASP A 38 -5.24 14.68 -9.83
CA ASP A 38 -6.25 13.98 -9.05
C ASP A 38 -5.57 13.35 -7.84
N GLY A 39 -6.29 13.18 -6.75
CA GLY A 39 -5.72 12.56 -5.56
C GLY A 39 -6.75 11.84 -4.71
N VAL A 40 -6.30 10.81 -4.02
CA VAL A 40 -7.11 10.04 -3.07
C VAL A 40 -6.32 9.85 -1.79
N PHE A 41 -6.98 10.08 -0.65
CA PHE A 41 -6.40 9.92 0.68
C PHE A 41 -6.99 8.68 1.34
N LEU A 42 -6.13 7.79 1.82
CA LEU A 42 -6.53 6.54 2.47
C LEU A 42 -5.96 6.50 3.88
N ALA A 43 -6.83 6.30 4.87
CA ALA A 43 -6.40 6.20 6.26
C ALA A 43 -5.70 4.88 6.53
N VAL A 44 -4.72 4.91 7.44
CA VAL A 44 -4.15 3.68 8.00
C VAL A 44 -4.91 3.38 9.30
N PRO A 45 -5.75 2.33 9.34
CA PRO A 45 -6.63 2.08 10.49
C PRO A 45 -5.87 1.98 11.80
N GLY A 46 -6.45 2.57 12.86
CA GLY A 46 -5.87 2.56 14.18
C GLY A 46 -4.74 3.56 14.40
N THR A 47 -4.48 4.43 13.44
CA THR A 47 -3.42 5.46 13.52
C THR A 47 -3.92 6.79 12.99
N ASP A 48 -3.13 7.85 13.19
CA ASP A 48 -3.35 9.16 12.56
C ASP A 48 -2.67 9.26 11.18
N ALA A 49 -1.95 8.22 10.77
CA ALA A 49 -1.26 8.22 9.50
C ALA A 49 -2.22 7.99 8.34
N HIS A 50 -1.86 8.53 7.18
CA HIS A 50 -2.61 8.24 5.95
C HIS A 50 -1.69 8.27 4.74
N LEU A 51 -2.14 7.62 3.68
CA LEU A 51 -1.46 7.62 2.39
C LEU A 51 -2.20 8.54 1.44
N GLU A 52 -1.45 9.19 0.55
CA GLU A 52 -1.99 9.96 -0.55
C GLU A 52 -1.46 9.38 -1.86
N PHE A 53 -2.35 9.06 -2.78
CA PHE A 53 -1.97 8.68 -4.13
C PHE A 53 -2.45 9.76 -5.09
N THR A 54 -1.54 10.25 -5.95
CA THR A 54 -1.85 11.29 -6.92
C THR A 54 -1.66 10.79 -8.33
N GLY A 55 -2.56 11.20 -9.23
CA GLY A 55 -2.44 11.00 -10.67
C GLY A 55 -2.40 12.32 -11.39
N GLY A 56 -2.10 12.29 -12.68
CA GLY A 56 -2.05 13.49 -13.51
C GLY A 56 -0.67 14.11 -13.58
N GLY A 57 -0.61 15.34 -14.11
CA GLY A 57 0.67 16.00 -14.37
C GLY A 57 1.46 15.31 -15.48
N THR A 58 2.74 15.70 -15.60
CA THR A 58 3.66 15.14 -16.60
C THR A 58 4.91 14.66 -15.87
N HIS A 59 4.89 13.41 -15.41
CA HIS A 59 5.96 12.82 -14.61
C HIS A 59 6.34 11.45 -15.13
N GLU A 60 7.59 11.08 -14.90
CA GLU A 60 8.01 9.70 -15.09
C GLU A 60 7.24 8.79 -14.12
N PRO A 61 6.89 7.57 -14.53
CA PRO A 61 6.29 6.61 -13.60
C PRO A 61 7.20 6.37 -12.39
N PRO A 62 6.63 6.13 -11.20
CA PRO A 62 7.46 5.84 -10.04
C PRO A 62 8.25 4.55 -10.24
N ALA A 63 9.50 4.55 -9.77
CA ALA A 63 10.41 3.41 -9.89
C ALA A 63 10.55 2.72 -8.54
N PRO A 64 9.90 1.57 -8.32
CA PRO A 64 10.00 0.86 -7.05
C PRO A 64 11.39 0.26 -6.84
N HIS A 65 11.86 0.29 -5.59
CA HIS A 65 13.10 -0.34 -5.17
C HIS A 65 12.77 -1.56 -4.29
N PRO A 66 13.47 -2.70 -4.47
CA PRO A 66 13.13 -3.92 -3.73
C PRO A 66 13.33 -3.84 -2.22
N GLU A 67 14.04 -2.83 -1.73
CA GLU A 67 14.23 -2.61 -0.30
C GLU A 67 13.35 -1.48 0.26
N THR A 68 12.54 -0.82 -0.57
CA THR A 68 11.56 0.15 -0.12
C THR A 68 10.24 -0.56 0.13
N LEU A 69 9.84 -0.65 1.39
CA LEU A 69 8.74 -1.49 1.83
C LEU A 69 7.69 -0.69 2.57
N LEU A 70 6.43 -1.02 2.30
CA LEU A 70 5.33 -0.68 3.19
C LEU A 70 5.03 -1.94 3.99
N VAL A 71 5.25 -1.90 5.30
CA VAL A 71 5.08 -3.06 6.17
C VAL A 71 3.82 -2.88 7.00
N LEU A 72 2.86 -3.79 6.87
CA LEU A 72 1.59 -3.75 7.58
C LEU A 72 1.50 -4.94 8.53
N TYR A 73 1.36 -4.65 9.82
CA TYR A 73 1.19 -5.66 10.87
C TYR A 73 -0.29 -5.96 11.01
N LEU A 74 -0.72 -7.13 10.54
CA LEU A 74 -2.14 -7.48 10.44
C LEU A 74 -2.65 -8.35 11.60
N GLY A 75 -1.78 -8.72 12.51
CA GLY A 75 -2.15 -9.38 13.76
C GLY A 75 -2.14 -10.91 13.73
N ASN A 76 -2.58 -11.55 12.64
CA ASN A 76 -2.65 -13.00 12.56
C ASN A 76 -2.58 -13.50 11.12
N HIS A 77 -2.37 -14.82 10.97
CA HIS A 77 -2.24 -15.48 9.67
C HIS A 77 -3.53 -15.48 8.86
N ASP A 78 -4.68 -15.60 9.51
CA ASP A 78 -5.97 -15.61 8.81
C ASP A 78 -6.25 -14.28 8.12
N THR A 79 -5.91 -13.18 8.75
CA THR A 79 -6.06 -11.85 8.16
C THR A 79 -5.14 -11.69 6.94
N VAL A 80 -3.89 -12.16 7.03
CA VAL A 80 -2.96 -12.13 5.90
C VAL A 80 -3.52 -12.95 4.73
N ALA A 81 -3.98 -14.16 5.00
CA ALA A 81 -4.55 -15.03 3.97
C ALA A 81 -5.79 -14.40 3.31
N SER A 82 -6.67 -13.80 4.12
CA SER A 82 -7.87 -13.13 3.60
C SER A 82 -7.54 -11.96 2.69
N VAL A 83 -6.52 -11.17 3.04
CA VAL A 83 -6.06 -10.05 2.22
C VAL A 83 -5.50 -10.57 0.89
N CYS A 84 -4.64 -11.57 0.93
CA CYS A 84 -4.07 -12.16 -0.29
C CYS A 84 -5.15 -12.72 -1.21
N ASP A 85 -6.13 -13.42 -0.65
CA ASP A 85 -7.25 -13.98 -1.42
C ASP A 85 -8.09 -12.87 -2.06
N ARG A 86 -8.41 -11.84 -1.31
CA ARG A 86 -9.22 -10.71 -1.78
C ARG A 86 -8.51 -9.94 -2.89
N LEU A 87 -7.20 -9.80 -2.79
CA LEU A 87 -6.38 -9.13 -3.81
C LEU A 87 -6.10 -10.02 -5.03
N GLY A 88 -6.22 -11.34 -4.88
CA GLY A 88 -5.73 -12.27 -5.90
C GLY A 88 -4.22 -12.15 -6.10
N ALA A 89 -3.50 -11.75 -5.05
CA ALA A 89 -2.07 -11.46 -5.15
C ALA A 89 -1.24 -12.72 -4.91
N GLU A 90 -0.25 -12.93 -5.78
CA GLU A 90 0.74 -14.00 -5.60
C GLU A 90 1.91 -13.46 -4.78
N PRO A 91 2.29 -14.12 -3.68
CA PRO A 91 3.48 -13.74 -2.94
C PRO A 91 4.74 -13.79 -3.79
N VAL A 92 5.65 -12.86 -3.54
CA VAL A 92 6.96 -12.83 -4.19
C VAL A 92 8.06 -13.01 -3.14
N GLU A 93 9.25 -13.44 -3.58
CA GLU A 93 10.41 -13.54 -2.71
C GLU A 93 10.85 -12.13 -2.28
N ALA A 94 11.12 -11.96 -1.00
CA ALA A 94 11.62 -10.69 -0.47
C ALA A 94 13.10 -10.51 -0.84
N ALA A 95 13.54 -9.26 -1.04
CA ALA A 95 14.95 -8.96 -1.22
C ALA A 95 15.73 -9.23 0.08
N ASN A 96 15.14 -8.88 1.22
CA ASN A 96 15.70 -9.19 2.55
C ASN A 96 15.04 -10.47 3.06
N PRO A 97 15.80 -11.57 3.26
CA PRO A 97 15.26 -12.86 3.71
C PRO A 97 14.52 -12.81 5.05
N TYR A 98 14.78 -11.79 5.86
CA TYR A 98 14.04 -11.57 7.10
C TYR A 98 12.54 -11.54 6.85
N TRP A 99 12.12 -10.89 5.75
CA TRP A 99 10.68 -10.73 5.45
C TRP A 99 10.05 -12.00 4.89
N ASP A 100 10.83 -12.91 4.28
CA ASP A 100 10.31 -14.24 3.90
C ASP A 100 9.99 -15.08 5.14
N ARG A 101 10.75 -14.92 6.22
CA ARG A 101 10.52 -15.63 7.48
C ARG A 101 9.42 -15.00 8.33
N ASN A 102 9.20 -13.70 8.20
CA ASN A 102 8.34 -12.95 9.12
C ASN A 102 7.08 -12.36 8.49
N GLY A 103 6.89 -12.55 7.20
CA GLY A 103 5.73 -12.01 6.50
C GLY A 103 5.57 -12.56 5.11
N VAL A 104 4.63 -11.97 4.40
CA VAL A 104 4.33 -12.28 3.01
C VAL A 104 4.50 -10.98 2.22
N THR A 105 5.34 -11.00 1.18
CA THR A 105 5.55 -9.86 0.31
C THR A 105 4.70 -9.98 -0.94
N ILE A 106 3.95 -8.93 -1.25
CA ILE A 106 3.16 -8.81 -2.46
C ILE A 106 3.53 -7.51 -3.18
N LEU A 107 3.23 -7.43 -4.47
CA LEU A 107 3.45 -6.22 -5.25
C LEU A 107 2.14 -5.48 -5.46
N ASP A 108 2.17 -4.16 -5.31
CA ASP A 108 1.03 -3.35 -5.72
C ASP A 108 1.03 -3.16 -7.25
N PRO A 109 0.01 -2.51 -7.84
CA PRO A 109 -0.06 -2.34 -9.29
C PRO A 109 1.11 -1.60 -9.93
N ASP A 110 1.84 -0.80 -9.16
CA ASP A 110 3.04 -0.08 -9.64
C ASP A 110 4.33 -0.87 -9.39
N GLY A 111 4.24 -2.04 -8.77
CA GLY A 111 5.39 -2.86 -8.44
C GLY A 111 6.05 -2.53 -7.10
N PHE A 112 5.45 -1.63 -6.30
CA PHE A 112 5.94 -1.37 -4.95
C PHE A 112 5.61 -2.52 -4.03
N ARG A 113 6.52 -2.81 -3.11
CA ARG A 113 6.41 -3.96 -2.22
C ARG A 113 5.63 -3.64 -0.97
N VAL A 114 4.66 -4.51 -0.67
CA VAL A 114 3.88 -4.45 0.57
C VAL A 114 4.14 -5.76 1.31
N VAL A 115 4.60 -5.66 2.55
CA VAL A 115 4.85 -6.83 3.39
C VAL A 115 3.71 -6.94 4.40
N LEU A 116 3.05 -8.09 4.41
CA LEU A 116 1.94 -8.39 5.33
C LEU A 116 2.48 -9.27 6.44
N VAL A 117 2.45 -8.77 7.68
CA VAL A 117 3.03 -9.47 8.83
C VAL A 117 1.90 -10.03 9.72
N PRO A 118 1.90 -11.35 10.01
CA PRO A 118 0.81 -12.00 10.73
C PRO A 118 0.90 -11.85 12.26
N ARG A 119 1.33 -10.70 12.72
CA ARG A 119 1.45 -10.36 14.15
C ARG A 119 1.43 -8.86 14.32
N GLY A 120 1.42 -8.38 15.56
CA GLY A 120 1.64 -6.97 15.86
C GLY A 120 3.12 -6.66 16.03
N TRP A 121 3.45 -5.38 16.05
CA TRP A 121 4.80 -4.94 16.39
C TRP A 121 5.02 -5.17 17.90
N PRO A 122 6.08 -5.87 18.26
CA PRO A 122 6.38 -6.08 19.68
C PRO A 122 7.09 -4.83 20.23
N GLY A 123 6.28 -3.87 20.64
CA GLY A 123 6.75 -2.58 21.14
C GLY A 123 7.38 -2.62 22.50
#